data_c22ebb4aaa62fcbd4cd748d7fe11ea80
#
_entry.id   c22ebb4aaa62fcbd4cd748d7fe11ea80
#
_cell.length_a   1.000
_cell.length_b   1.000
_cell.length_c   1.000
_cell.angle_alpha   90.00
_cell.angle_beta   90.00
_cell.angle_gamma   90.00
#
_symmetry.space_group_name_H-M   'P 1'
#
loop_
_entity.id
_entity.type
_entity.pdbx_description
1 polymer ?
#
loop_
_entity_poly.entity_id
_entity_poly.type
_entity_poly.pdbx_seq_one_letter_code
_entity_poly.pdbx_strand_id
1 'polypeptide(L)'
;MADQPHDHFDRYFAEKIWATIPETYREEDGLATPPGVLRGFVEVLAQQAATLRRSSDQLWDDQFIDLCAEWAIPYIGELVATRMVSALNVRGRRVDVAKTIYYRRRAGTPRILEELIADITGWEGKLVEEFRRLGRMRHGLDPFPEP
;
A
#
# COMPACT_ATOMS: atom_id res chain seq x y z
N MET A 1 1.58 -23.65 10.32
CA MET A 1 2.27 -22.97 11.42
C MET A 1 2.32 -21.52 11.03
N ALA A 2 1.56 -20.68 11.70
CA ALA A 2 1.63 -19.23 11.45
C ALA A 2 3.02 -18.74 11.86
N ASP A 3 3.69 -18.05 10.96
CA ASP A 3 4.99 -17.44 11.17
C ASP A 3 4.86 -16.48 12.38
N GLN A 4 5.58 -16.77 13.46
CA GLN A 4 5.53 -15.91 14.63
C GLN A 4 6.24 -14.60 14.28
N PRO A 5 5.61 -13.45 14.52
CA PRO A 5 6.22 -12.17 14.20
C PRO A 5 7.53 -12.00 14.97
N HIS A 6 8.58 -11.60 14.26
CA HIS A 6 9.94 -11.41 14.81
C HIS A 6 10.09 -10.16 15.71
N ASP A 7 8.98 -9.44 15.96
CA ASP A 7 8.97 -8.15 16.65
C ASP A 7 9.08 -8.23 18.18
N HIS A 8 8.96 -9.43 18.75
CA HIS A 8 9.00 -9.72 20.20
C HIS A 8 8.03 -8.90 21.08
N PHE A 9 7.01 -8.26 20.51
CA PHE A 9 6.05 -7.46 21.28
C PHE A 9 5.30 -8.29 22.33
N ASP A 10 4.96 -9.53 22.02
CA ASP A 10 4.28 -10.42 22.98
C ASP A 10 5.10 -10.57 24.28
N ARG A 11 6.39 -10.84 24.14
CA ARG A 11 7.29 -10.95 25.28
C ARG A 11 7.49 -9.62 26.00
N TYR A 12 7.68 -8.54 25.25
CA TYR A 12 7.85 -7.20 25.80
C TYR A 12 6.65 -6.80 26.66
N PHE A 13 5.43 -6.98 26.18
CA PHE A 13 4.22 -6.63 26.92
C PHE A 13 4.00 -7.58 28.12
N ALA A 14 4.30 -8.88 27.97
CA ALA A 14 4.22 -9.82 29.09
C ALA A 14 5.15 -9.39 30.24
N GLU A 15 6.38 -9.05 29.96
CA GLU A 15 7.35 -8.59 30.96
C GLU A 15 6.93 -7.24 31.58
N LYS A 16 6.44 -6.30 30.77
CA LYS A 16 5.98 -4.98 31.25
C LYS A 16 4.76 -5.08 32.14
N ILE A 17 3.73 -5.81 31.72
CA ILE A 17 2.51 -6.00 32.51
C ILE A 17 2.85 -6.76 33.80
N TRP A 18 3.66 -7.81 33.71
CA TRP A 18 4.10 -8.56 34.89
C TRP A 18 4.85 -7.72 35.90
N ALA A 19 5.70 -6.81 35.44
CA ALA A 19 6.45 -5.91 36.31
C ALA A 19 5.56 -4.88 37.05
N THR A 20 4.36 -4.56 36.54
CA THR A 20 3.40 -3.65 37.21
C THR A 20 2.62 -4.33 38.33
N ILE A 21 2.58 -5.65 38.35
CA ILE A 21 1.90 -6.41 39.40
C ILE A 21 2.74 -6.39 40.69
N PRO A 22 2.17 -6.08 41.85
CA PRO A 22 2.90 -6.11 43.12
C PRO A 22 3.58 -7.46 43.36
N GLU A 23 4.74 -7.42 44.00
CA GLU A 23 5.57 -8.61 44.20
C GLU A 23 4.85 -9.70 45.00
N THR A 24 4.06 -9.33 46.00
CA THR A 24 3.25 -10.26 46.80
C THR A 24 2.36 -11.17 45.93
N TYR A 25 1.67 -10.63 44.94
CA TYR A 25 0.83 -11.43 44.05
C TYR A 25 1.67 -12.32 43.09
N ARG A 26 2.84 -11.86 42.71
CA ARG A 26 3.75 -12.65 41.88
C ARG A 26 4.34 -13.84 42.63
N GLU A 27 4.64 -13.65 43.93
CA GLU A 27 5.11 -14.72 44.82
C GLU A 27 3.98 -15.73 45.11
N GLU A 28 2.77 -15.23 45.41
CA GLU A 28 1.58 -16.06 45.62
C GLU A 28 1.24 -16.91 44.39
N ASP A 29 1.35 -16.35 43.18
CA ASP A 29 1.14 -17.11 41.94
C ASP A 29 2.15 -18.25 41.77
N GLY A 30 3.40 -18.05 42.20
CA GLY A 30 4.43 -19.09 42.20
C GLY A 30 4.17 -20.21 43.20
N LEU A 31 3.46 -19.92 44.33
CA LEU A 31 3.12 -20.86 45.37
C LEU A 31 1.75 -21.52 45.18
N ALA A 32 0.92 -21.00 44.28
CA ALA A 32 -0.43 -21.48 44.00
C ALA A 32 -0.44 -22.90 43.39
N THR A 33 -1.59 -23.55 43.48
CA THR A 33 -1.79 -24.90 42.88
C THR A 33 -2.98 -24.84 41.93
N PRO A 34 -2.76 -24.92 40.61
CA PRO A 34 -1.48 -24.98 39.90
C PRO A 34 -0.72 -23.63 39.92
N PRO A 35 0.63 -23.63 39.85
CA PRO A 35 1.41 -22.42 39.85
C PRO A 35 1.36 -21.71 38.46
N GLY A 36 1.50 -20.37 38.45
CA GLY A 36 1.64 -19.61 37.22
C GLY A 36 0.33 -19.29 36.51
N VAL A 37 -0.82 -19.39 37.18
CA VAL A 37 -2.13 -19.05 36.57
C VAL A 37 -2.24 -17.56 36.27
N LEU A 38 -1.81 -16.70 37.19
CA LEU A 38 -1.78 -15.25 36.98
C LEU A 38 -0.80 -14.89 35.87
N ARG A 39 0.37 -15.53 35.84
CA ARG A 39 1.35 -15.35 34.76
C ARG A 39 0.77 -15.72 33.39
N GLY A 40 0.09 -16.85 33.29
CA GLY A 40 -0.58 -17.29 32.05
C GLY A 40 -1.67 -16.29 31.60
N PHE A 41 -2.45 -15.73 32.54
CA PHE A 41 -3.41 -14.70 32.23
C PHE A 41 -2.75 -13.42 31.69
N VAL A 42 -1.65 -12.99 32.29
CA VAL A 42 -0.87 -11.84 31.81
C VAL A 42 -0.33 -12.08 30.40
N GLU A 43 0.11 -13.29 30.08
CA GLU A 43 0.58 -13.64 28.73
C GLU A 43 -0.54 -13.54 27.67
N VAL A 44 -1.77 -13.93 28.00
CA VAL A 44 -2.93 -13.73 27.12
C VAL A 44 -3.22 -12.25 26.89
N LEU A 45 -3.16 -11.42 27.94
CA LEU A 45 -3.32 -9.97 27.80
C LEU A 45 -2.19 -9.35 26.97
N ALA A 46 -0.96 -9.83 27.14
CA ALA A 46 0.19 -9.36 26.40
C ALA A 46 0.06 -9.65 24.88
N GLN A 47 -0.49 -10.80 24.50
CA GLN A 47 -0.78 -11.12 23.10
C GLN A 47 -1.77 -10.13 22.50
N GLN A 48 -2.81 -9.74 23.22
CA GLN A 48 -3.78 -8.74 22.76
C GLN A 48 -3.13 -7.34 22.65
N ALA A 49 -2.30 -6.96 23.62
CA ALA A 49 -1.54 -5.72 23.58
C ALA A 49 -0.56 -5.67 22.39
N ALA A 50 0.12 -6.77 22.10
CA ALA A 50 0.99 -6.91 20.94
C ALA A 50 0.22 -6.77 19.61
N THR A 51 -0.96 -7.39 19.52
CA THR A 51 -1.83 -7.27 18.35
C THR A 51 -2.28 -5.82 18.14
N LEU A 52 -2.68 -5.14 19.22
CA LEU A 52 -3.05 -3.72 19.17
C LEU A 52 -1.86 -2.85 18.73
N ARG A 53 -0.66 -3.13 19.21
CA ARG A 53 0.54 -2.41 18.81
C ARG A 53 0.83 -2.59 17.32
N ARG A 54 0.77 -3.81 16.80
CA ARG A 54 0.94 -4.10 15.36
C ARG A 54 -0.08 -3.39 14.50
N SER A 55 -1.36 -3.37 14.95
CA SER A 55 -2.41 -2.61 14.27
C SER A 55 -2.14 -1.11 14.26
N SER A 56 -1.60 -0.57 15.35
CA SER A 56 -1.21 0.85 15.42
C SER A 56 -0.05 1.20 14.49
N ASP A 57 0.95 0.32 14.40
CA ASP A 57 2.07 0.50 13.47
C ASP A 57 1.60 0.39 12.00
N GLN A 58 0.69 -0.55 11.71
CA GLN A 58 0.08 -0.68 10.39
C GLN A 58 -0.72 0.56 9.98
N LEU A 59 -1.44 1.21 10.91
CA LEU A 59 -2.14 2.47 10.64
C LEU A 59 -1.19 3.59 10.21
N TRP A 60 0.05 3.57 10.67
CA TRP A 60 1.07 4.50 10.22
C TRP A 60 1.50 4.18 8.78
N ASP A 61 1.79 2.92 8.49
CA ASP A 61 2.19 2.46 7.16
C ASP A 61 1.09 2.69 6.12
N ASP A 62 -0.18 2.55 6.52
CA ASP A 62 -1.35 2.76 5.66
C ASP A 62 -1.54 4.22 5.19
N GLN A 63 -0.78 5.17 5.73
CA GLN A 63 -0.75 6.56 5.23
C GLN A 63 0.14 6.73 3.99
N PHE A 64 1.00 5.77 3.69
CA PHE A 64 1.94 5.83 2.58
C PHE A 64 1.55 4.83 1.49
N ILE A 65 1.34 5.32 0.26
CA ILE A 65 0.90 4.48 -0.86
C ILE A 65 1.81 3.28 -1.13
N ASP A 66 3.10 3.41 -0.83
CA ASP A 66 4.08 2.34 -1.06
C ASP A 66 4.01 1.23 0.00
N LEU A 67 3.62 1.56 1.23
CA LEU A 67 3.62 0.66 2.39
C LEU A 67 2.21 0.17 2.76
N CYS A 68 1.16 0.91 2.40
CA CYS A 68 -0.20 0.67 2.84
C CYS A 68 -0.71 -0.72 2.49
N ALA A 69 -1.65 -1.23 3.26
CA ALA A 69 -2.40 -2.43 2.91
C ALA A 69 -3.25 -2.22 1.64
N GLU A 70 -3.58 -3.30 0.94
CA GLU A 70 -4.33 -3.22 -0.32
C GLU A 70 -5.67 -2.49 -0.20
N TRP A 71 -6.36 -2.65 0.91
CA TRP A 71 -7.65 -2.00 1.17
C TRP A 71 -7.54 -0.46 1.28
N ALA A 72 -6.38 0.08 1.67
CA ALA A 72 -6.17 1.52 1.85
C ALA A 72 -5.90 2.24 0.51
N ILE A 73 -5.46 1.54 -0.53
CA ILE A 73 -5.13 2.12 -1.84
C ILE A 73 -6.28 2.97 -2.43
N PRO A 74 -7.56 2.49 -2.47
CA PRO A 74 -8.65 3.31 -3.00
C PRO A 74 -8.89 4.60 -2.20
N TYR A 75 -8.76 4.56 -0.89
CA TYR A 75 -8.95 5.75 -0.05
C TYR A 75 -7.87 6.81 -0.31
N ILE A 76 -6.60 6.39 -0.44
CA ILE A 76 -5.52 7.30 -0.85
C ILE A 76 -5.79 7.83 -2.27
N GLY A 77 -6.28 6.98 -3.18
CA GLY A 77 -6.67 7.37 -4.52
C GLY A 77 -7.75 8.44 -4.55
N GLU A 78 -8.75 8.37 -3.68
CA GLU A 78 -9.81 9.38 -3.55
C GLU A 78 -9.25 10.75 -3.13
N LEU A 79 -8.25 10.80 -2.24
CA LEU A 79 -7.61 12.05 -1.83
C LEU A 79 -6.96 12.79 -3.00
N VAL A 80 -6.44 12.06 -3.97
CA VAL A 80 -5.86 12.64 -5.20
C VAL A 80 -6.85 12.62 -6.37
N ALA A 81 -8.12 12.33 -6.11
CA ALA A 81 -9.23 12.24 -7.06
C ALA A 81 -8.94 11.29 -8.25
N THR A 82 -8.23 10.19 -8.00
CA THR A 82 -7.97 9.16 -9.02
C THR A 82 -9.18 8.24 -9.15
N ARG A 83 -9.65 8.04 -10.38
CA ARG A 83 -10.61 6.98 -10.69
C ARG A 83 -9.84 5.71 -10.96
N MET A 84 -9.80 4.83 -9.97
CA MET A 84 -9.10 3.57 -10.10
C MET A 84 -9.77 2.62 -11.07
N VAL A 85 -8.98 1.98 -11.91
CA VAL A 85 -9.43 0.90 -12.79
C VAL A 85 -9.39 -0.40 -11.99
N SER A 86 -10.56 -0.96 -11.71
CA SER A 86 -10.71 -2.17 -10.87
C SER A 86 -10.02 -3.42 -11.44
N ALA A 87 -9.80 -3.46 -12.76
CA ALA A 87 -9.15 -4.58 -13.43
C ALA A 87 -7.62 -4.61 -13.23
N LEU A 88 -7.01 -3.56 -12.69
CA LEU A 88 -5.58 -3.52 -12.44
C LEU A 88 -5.20 -4.40 -11.25
N ASN A 89 -4.02 -5.01 -11.34
CA ASN A 89 -3.42 -5.70 -10.20
C ASN A 89 -3.01 -4.68 -9.10
N VAL A 90 -2.70 -5.18 -7.90
CA VAL A 90 -2.34 -4.34 -6.74
C VAL A 90 -1.19 -3.41 -7.04
N ARG A 91 -0.15 -3.90 -7.75
CA ARG A 91 1.00 -3.09 -8.17
C ARG A 91 0.57 -1.94 -9.09
N GLY A 92 -0.20 -2.23 -10.12
CA GLY A 92 -0.69 -1.21 -11.07
C GLY A 92 -1.53 -0.15 -10.37
N ARG A 93 -2.40 -0.56 -9.43
CA ARG A 93 -3.20 0.38 -8.61
C ARG A 93 -2.34 1.30 -7.75
N ARG A 94 -1.28 0.77 -7.10
CA ARG A 94 -0.35 1.58 -6.31
C ARG A 94 0.38 2.61 -7.17
N VAL A 95 0.93 2.17 -8.30
CA VAL A 95 1.66 3.06 -9.22
C VAL A 95 0.76 4.14 -9.80
N ASP A 96 -0.49 3.79 -10.18
CA ASP A 96 -1.46 4.74 -10.69
C ASP A 96 -1.75 5.84 -9.67
N VAL A 97 -2.02 5.48 -8.41
CA VAL A 97 -2.25 6.45 -7.33
C VAL A 97 -1.00 7.28 -7.04
N ALA A 98 0.17 6.65 -6.91
CA ALA A 98 1.44 7.32 -6.61
C ALA A 98 1.82 8.37 -7.67
N LYS A 99 1.59 8.05 -8.95
CA LYS A 99 1.97 8.91 -10.07
C LYS A 99 0.83 9.77 -10.63
N THR A 100 -0.38 9.74 -10.04
CA THR A 100 -1.56 10.49 -10.54
C THR A 100 -1.26 11.95 -10.83
N ILE A 101 -0.62 12.66 -9.90
CA ILE A 101 -0.30 14.09 -10.07
C ILE A 101 0.74 14.29 -11.17
N TYR A 102 1.71 13.40 -11.26
CA TYR A 102 2.73 13.42 -12.31
C TYR A 102 2.10 13.25 -13.71
N TYR A 103 1.20 12.28 -13.88
CA TYR A 103 0.51 12.03 -15.14
C TYR A 103 -0.41 13.20 -15.52
N ARG A 104 -1.16 13.76 -14.57
CA ARG A 104 -2.06 14.90 -14.83
C ARG A 104 -1.33 16.15 -15.29
N ARG A 105 -0.16 16.42 -14.70
CA ARG A 105 0.64 17.60 -15.09
C ARG A 105 1.23 17.48 -16.50
N ARG A 106 1.38 16.29 -17.02
CA ARG A 106 1.99 16.00 -18.33
C ARG A 106 1.04 15.33 -19.31
N ALA A 107 -0.24 15.30 -18.97
CA ALA A 107 -1.27 14.69 -19.81
C ALA A 107 -1.20 15.21 -21.25
N GLY A 108 -1.36 14.31 -22.22
CA GLY A 108 -1.35 14.64 -23.64
C GLY A 108 0.01 14.58 -24.31
N THR A 109 1.09 14.26 -23.60
CA THR A 109 2.40 14.06 -24.25
C THR A 109 2.60 12.58 -24.60
N PRO A 110 3.15 12.24 -25.79
CA PRO A 110 3.40 10.87 -26.19
C PRO A 110 4.20 10.05 -25.18
N ARG A 111 5.23 10.68 -24.61
CA ARG A 111 6.11 10.07 -23.62
C ARG A 111 5.35 9.60 -22.39
N ILE A 112 4.40 10.38 -21.89
CA ILE A 112 3.62 10.03 -20.70
C ILE A 112 2.72 8.83 -20.97
N LEU A 113 2.18 8.70 -22.17
CA LEU A 113 1.37 7.54 -22.54
C LEU A 113 2.22 6.26 -22.57
N GLU A 114 3.45 6.34 -23.06
CA GLU A 114 4.39 5.22 -23.02
C GLU A 114 4.75 4.83 -21.57
N GLU A 115 5.08 5.82 -20.73
CA GLU A 115 5.37 5.59 -19.30
C GLU A 115 4.15 5.01 -18.56
N LEU A 116 2.95 5.51 -18.83
CA LEU A 116 1.71 5.01 -18.23
C LEU A 116 1.45 3.54 -18.57
N ILE A 117 1.64 3.17 -19.84
CA ILE A 117 1.50 1.78 -20.29
C ILE A 117 2.50 0.89 -19.55
N ALA A 118 3.77 1.29 -19.49
CA ALA A 118 4.82 0.52 -18.83
C ALA A 118 4.56 0.37 -17.32
N ASP A 119 4.13 1.44 -16.64
CA ASP A 119 3.86 1.47 -15.22
C ASP A 119 2.65 0.59 -14.83
N ILE A 120 1.59 0.62 -15.62
CA ILE A 120 0.35 -0.14 -15.34
C ILE A 120 0.48 -1.61 -15.72
N THR A 121 1.00 -1.88 -16.92
CA THR A 121 1.02 -3.24 -17.49
C THR A 121 2.32 -3.99 -17.20
N GLY A 122 3.41 -3.26 -16.96
CA GLY A 122 4.77 -3.80 -16.89
C GLY A 122 5.37 -4.10 -18.27
N TRP A 123 4.70 -3.69 -19.36
CA TRP A 123 5.17 -3.90 -20.73
C TRP A 123 5.66 -2.59 -21.33
N GLU A 124 6.75 -2.65 -22.08
CA GLU A 124 7.21 -1.51 -22.86
C GLU A 124 6.26 -1.26 -24.04
N GLY A 125 5.62 -0.10 -24.05
CA GLY A 125 4.77 0.38 -25.12
C GLY A 125 5.47 1.51 -25.88
N LYS A 126 5.28 1.57 -27.20
CA LYS A 126 5.73 2.69 -28.02
C LYS A 126 4.56 3.33 -28.73
N LEU A 127 4.40 4.63 -28.54
CA LEU A 127 3.37 5.41 -29.21
C LEU A 127 3.88 5.89 -30.57
N VAL A 128 3.12 5.61 -31.61
CA VAL A 128 3.42 6.06 -32.97
C VAL A 128 2.43 7.14 -33.38
N GLU A 129 2.93 8.32 -33.67
CA GLU A 129 2.12 9.46 -34.12
C GLU A 129 1.81 9.32 -35.62
N GLU A 130 0.59 8.89 -35.94
CA GLU A 130 0.19 8.61 -37.34
C GLU A 130 0.06 9.87 -38.20
N PHE A 131 -0.05 11.09 -37.63
CA PHE A 131 -0.09 12.32 -38.42
C PHE A 131 1.17 12.52 -39.30
N ARG A 132 2.30 11.92 -38.93
CA ARG A 132 3.54 11.93 -39.73
C ARG A 132 3.47 11.01 -40.96
N ARG A 133 2.45 10.15 -41.04
CA ARG A 133 2.22 9.16 -42.10
C ARG A 133 0.97 9.45 -42.93
N LEU A 134 0.26 10.57 -42.63
CA LEU A 134 -0.91 10.95 -43.35
C LEU A 134 -0.52 11.44 -44.75
N GLY A 135 -1.04 10.78 -45.77
CA GLY A 135 -0.98 11.29 -47.14
C GLY A 135 -2.18 12.21 -47.40
N ARG A 136 -1.92 13.39 -47.94
CA ARG A 136 -2.97 14.26 -48.41
C ARG A 136 -3.31 13.93 -49.86
N MET A 137 -4.57 13.52 -50.13
CA MET A 137 -5.06 13.42 -51.48
C MET A 137 -5.59 14.77 -51.96
N ARG A 138 -5.26 15.11 -53.21
CA ARG A 138 -5.79 16.31 -53.82
C ARG A 138 -7.30 16.20 -54.03
N HIS A 139 -7.98 17.30 -53.75
CA HIS A 139 -9.41 17.42 -54.02
C HIS A 139 -9.69 18.66 -54.87
N GLY A 140 -10.90 18.81 -55.40
CA GLY A 140 -11.24 19.86 -56.37
C GLY A 140 -11.14 21.31 -55.84
N LEU A 141 -10.92 21.52 -54.55
CA LEU A 141 -10.73 22.84 -53.91
C LEU A 141 -9.22 23.15 -53.68
N ASP A 142 -8.33 22.23 -53.97
CA ASP A 142 -6.89 22.48 -53.84
C ASP A 142 -6.39 23.38 -54.98
N PRO A 143 -5.64 24.46 -54.66
CA PRO A 143 -5.05 25.29 -55.71
C PRO A 143 -4.11 24.47 -56.58
N PHE A 144 -4.11 24.69 -57.89
CA PHE A 144 -3.17 24.10 -58.78
C PHE A 144 -1.76 24.57 -58.44
N PRO A 145 -0.72 23.67 -58.44
CA PRO A 145 0.65 24.13 -58.30
C PRO A 145 0.93 25.10 -59.45
N GLU A 146 1.46 26.22 -59.15
CA GLU A 146 2.03 27.12 -60.18
C GLU A 146 3.20 26.41 -60.88
N PRO A 147 3.32 26.52 -62.18
CA PRO A 147 4.39 25.87 -62.93
C PRO A 147 5.79 26.35 -62.56
#